data_02897f96717d81ebc620c6e0ffe07c96
#
_entry.id   02897f96717d81ebc620c6e0ffe07c96
#
_cell.length_a   1.000
_cell.length_b   1.000
_cell.length_c   1.000
_cell.angle_alpha   90.00
_cell.angle_beta   90.00
_cell.angle_gamma   90.00
#
_symmetry.space_group_name_H-M   'P 1'
#
loop_
_entity.id
_entity.type
_entity.pdbx_description
1 polymer ?
#
loop_
_entity_poly.entity_id
_entity_poly.type
_entity_poly.pdbx_seq_one_letter_code
_entity_poly.pdbx_strand_id
1 'polypeptide(L)'
;MADKEKEICGRKPRRLEELNLLDNFLFQEMVSGEEDGAEFCRILLKTILNRTIHKVKVIPQKNIPGVDTDRHGIRLDAYIEEERLADGEELEAEVESDIYDIEPNKVYEKGKILPRRMRYYHGLIDTKLLAAGTRYDRLPNVVIIVILPYDPFGQNRMVYTIENHCVEDASVCYDDGVKKIFLYTKGTEGNPGRELQDMLKYMEESTEENVTNPDIEKVHRFVQ
;
A
#
# COMPACT_ATOMS: atom_id res chain seq x y z
N MET A 1 -15.17 -30.51 -10.72
CA MET A 1 -14.35 -29.55 -11.47
C MET A 1 -15.09 -28.80 -12.57
N ALA A 2 -16.25 -29.28 -13.02
CA ALA A 2 -17.03 -28.67 -14.12
C ALA A 2 -17.93 -27.48 -13.74
N ASP A 3 -18.18 -27.23 -12.44
CA ASP A 3 -19.08 -26.15 -12.01
C ASP A 3 -18.38 -24.79 -11.75
N LYS A 4 -17.06 -24.76 -11.63
CA LYS A 4 -16.32 -23.49 -11.45
C LYS A 4 -16.03 -22.74 -12.76
N GLU A 5 -16.06 -23.41 -13.90
CA GLU A 5 -15.86 -22.76 -15.21
C GLU A 5 -17.10 -22.03 -15.74
N LYS A 6 -18.30 -22.33 -15.20
CA LYS A 6 -19.54 -21.68 -15.65
C LYS A 6 -19.82 -20.31 -15.05
N GLU A 7 -19.19 -19.96 -13.91
CA GLU A 7 -19.37 -18.63 -13.28
C GLU A 7 -18.53 -17.51 -13.91
N ILE A 8 -17.51 -17.83 -14.68
CA ILE A 8 -16.62 -16.83 -15.33
C ILE A 8 -17.26 -16.28 -16.62
N CYS A 9 -18.21 -16.97 -17.20
CA CYS A 9 -18.79 -16.65 -18.53
C CYS A 9 -19.96 -15.66 -18.51
N GLY A 10 -20.32 -15.03 -17.40
CA GLY A 10 -21.54 -14.20 -17.28
C GLY A 10 -21.34 -12.72 -16.99
N ARG A 11 -20.15 -12.23 -16.68
CA ARG A 11 -19.91 -10.81 -16.44
C ARG A 11 -19.52 -10.11 -17.74
N LYS A 12 -20.35 -9.14 -18.19
CA LYS A 12 -19.96 -8.24 -19.27
C LYS A 12 -18.65 -7.56 -18.89
N PRO A 13 -17.66 -7.48 -19.80
CA PRO A 13 -16.47 -6.69 -19.54
C PRO A 13 -16.87 -5.24 -19.24
N ARG A 14 -16.35 -4.70 -18.12
CA ARG A 14 -16.53 -3.30 -17.77
C ARG A 14 -15.71 -2.44 -18.73
N ARG A 15 -16.20 -1.28 -19.09
CA ARG A 15 -15.45 -0.31 -19.88
C ARG A 15 -14.37 0.34 -18.97
N LEU A 16 -13.30 0.80 -19.56
CA LEU A 16 -12.21 1.50 -18.80
C LEU A 16 -12.76 2.70 -18.02
N GLU A 17 -13.68 3.45 -18.62
CA GLU A 17 -14.37 4.60 -18.02
C GLU A 17 -15.20 4.24 -16.76
N GLU A 18 -15.54 2.96 -16.57
CA GLU A 18 -16.28 2.45 -15.40
C GLU A 18 -15.35 1.95 -14.28
N LEU A 19 -14.02 2.01 -14.48
CA LEU A 19 -13.03 1.60 -13.50
C LEU A 19 -12.62 2.79 -12.62
N ASN A 20 -12.19 2.47 -11.40
CA ASN A 20 -11.57 3.43 -10.50
C ASN A 20 -10.24 2.87 -9.99
N LEU A 21 -9.45 3.67 -9.29
CA LEU A 21 -8.13 3.27 -8.80
C LEU A 21 -8.13 2.15 -7.75
N LEU A 22 -9.30 1.73 -7.26
CA LEU A 22 -9.42 0.52 -6.44
C LEU A 22 -9.61 -0.75 -7.29
N ASP A 23 -9.85 -0.63 -8.60
CA ASP A 23 -9.86 -1.78 -9.50
C ASP A 23 -8.42 -2.25 -9.74
N ASN A 24 -8.17 -3.52 -9.44
CA ASN A 24 -6.84 -4.11 -9.55
C ASN A 24 -6.22 -3.91 -10.94
N PHE A 25 -7.02 -4.02 -12.01
CA PHE A 25 -6.54 -3.80 -13.38
C PHE A 25 -6.00 -2.38 -13.55
N LEU A 26 -6.82 -1.35 -13.25
CA LEU A 26 -6.41 0.05 -13.43
C LEU A 26 -5.23 0.40 -12.52
N PHE A 27 -5.25 -0.04 -11.26
CA PHE A 27 -4.14 0.19 -10.33
C PHE A 27 -2.83 -0.42 -10.84
N GLN A 28 -2.88 -1.65 -11.38
CA GLN A 28 -1.69 -2.30 -11.93
C GLN A 28 -1.15 -1.59 -13.17
N GLU A 29 -2.01 -1.10 -14.06
CA GLU A 29 -1.58 -0.28 -15.19
C GLU A 29 -0.86 1.00 -14.72
N MET A 30 -1.43 1.68 -13.70
CA MET A 30 -0.84 2.88 -13.12
C MET A 30 0.53 2.63 -12.49
N VAL A 31 0.71 1.50 -11.81
CA VAL A 31 1.96 1.14 -11.12
C VAL A 31 3.03 0.63 -12.09
N SER A 32 2.63 0.08 -13.25
CA SER A 32 3.54 -0.59 -14.19
C SER A 32 4.29 0.35 -15.13
N GLY A 33 3.90 1.62 -15.23
CA GLY A 33 4.64 2.65 -16.00
C GLY A 33 6.00 2.92 -15.37
N GLU A 34 7.08 2.93 -16.15
CA GLU A 34 8.44 3.11 -15.62
C GLU A 34 8.59 4.43 -14.84
N GLU A 35 8.39 5.57 -15.50
CA GLU A 35 8.49 6.90 -14.87
C GLU A 35 7.17 7.33 -14.22
N ASP A 36 6.06 7.14 -14.89
CA ASP A 36 4.73 7.52 -14.42
C ASP A 36 4.30 6.69 -13.21
N GLY A 37 4.62 5.39 -13.17
CA GLY A 37 4.31 4.51 -12.05
C GLY A 37 5.10 4.88 -10.79
N ALA A 38 6.36 5.27 -10.93
CA ALA A 38 7.15 5.76 -9.81
C ALA A 38 6.59 7.09 -9.26
N GLU A 39 6.21 8.01 -10.14
CA GLU A 39 5.61 9.29 -9.74
C GLU A 39 4.22 9.08 -9.11
N PHE A 40 3.40 8.19 -9.65
CA PHE A 40 2.11 7.82 -9.06
C PHE A 40 2.29 7.29 -7.63
N CYS A 41 3.17 6.32 -7.44
CA CYS A 41 3.45 5.76 -6.11
C CYS A 41 4.04 6.81 -5.16
N ARG A 42 4.91 7.70 -5.64
CA ARG A 42 5.48 8.80 -4.88
C ARG A 42 4.39 9.78 -4.39
N ILE A 43 3.44 10.14 -5.25
CA ILE A 43 2.30 10.99 -4.90
C ILE A 43 1.42 10.31 -3.84
N LEU A 44 1.09 9.02 -4.02
CA LEU A 44 0.31 8.27 -3.03
C LEU A 44 1.02 8.26 -1.67
N LEU A 45 2.29 7.88 -1.62
CA LEU A 45 3.05 7.81 -0.37
C LEU A 45 3.17 9.19 0.30
N LYS A 46 3.48 10.24 -0.47
CA LYS A 46 3.52 11.63 0.03
C LYS A 46 2.20 12.01 0.71
N THR A 47 1.09 11.73 0.05
CA THR A 47 -0.25 12.09 0.53
C THR A 47 -0.64 11.27 1.76
N ILE A 48 -0.38 9.96 1.76
CA ILE A 48 -0.75 9.05 2.85
C ILE A 48 0.11 9.30 4.09
N LEU A 49 1.40 9.49 3.93
CA LEU A 49 2.35 9.64 5.02
C LEU A 49 2.52 11.11 5.46
N ASN A 50 1.94 12.05 4.72
CA ASN A 50 2.05 13.49 4.94
C ASN A 50 3.51 13.97 5.16
N ARG A 51 4.42 13.48 4.30
CA ARG A 51 5.83 13.86 4.30
C ARG A 51 6.41 13.85 2.89
N THR A 52 7.56 14.47 2.72
CA THR A 52 8.31 14.36 1.47
C THR A 52 8.76 12.92 1.26
N ILE A 53 8.56 12.42 0.04
CA ILE A 53 9.03 11.12 -0.43
C ILE A 53 10.16 11.36 -1.42
N HIS A 54 11.29 10.73 -1.17
CA HIS A 54 12.47 10.85 -2.00
C HIS A 54 12.36 9.96 -3.25
N LYS A 55 13.48 9.50 -3.75
CA LYS A 55 13.51 8.62 -4.91
C LYS A 55 12.92 7.25 -4.55
N VAL A 56 11.97 6.80 -5.37
CA VAL A 56 11.34 5.49 -5.21
C VAL A 56 11.67 4.58 -6.39
N LYS A 57 11.83 3.30 -6.08
CA LYS A 57 11.87 2.22 -7.05
C LYS A 57 10.64 1.34 -6.84
N VAL A 58 9.83 1.21 -7.87
CA VAL A 58 8.57 0.46 -7.82
C VAL A 58 8.74 -0.89 -8.52
N ILE A 59 8.27 -1.94 -7.89
CA ILE A 59 8.22 -3.29 -8.45
C ILE A 59 6.75 -3.75 -8.43
N PRO A 60 6.03 -3.60 -9.57
CA PRO A 60 4.65 -4.02 -9.67
C PRO A 60 4.54 -5.55 -9.59
N GLN A 61 3.48 -6.03 -8.98
CA GLN A 61 3.17 -7.46 -8.84
C GLN A 61 4.35 -8.31 -8.34
N LYS A 62 5.13 -7.79 -7.38
CA LYS A 62 6.30 -8.50 -6.83
C LYS A 62 5.88 -9.82 -6.20
N ASN A 63 6.39 -10.91 -6.73
CA ASN A 63 6.16 -12.23 -6.17
C ASN A 63 7.20 -12.55 -5.10
N ILE A 64 6.75 -12.92 -3.91
CA ILE A 64 7.58 -13.45 -2.84
C ILE A 64 7.15 -14.91 -2.63
N PRO A 65 8.02 -15.91 -2.98
CA PRO A 65 7.69 -17.31 -2.79
C PRO A 65 7.57 -17.64 -1.29
N GLY A 66 6.80 -18.67 -0.98
CA GLY A 66 6.76 -19.24 0.38
C GLY A 66 8.15 -19.74 0.81
N VAL A 67 8.30 -19.98 2.10
CA VAL A 67 9.58 -20.44 2.69
C VAL A 67 9.96 -21.83 2.17
N ASP A 68 8.99 -22.63 1.80
CA ASP A 68 9.13 -23.95 1.18
C ASP A 68 7.99 -24.23 0.18
N THR A 69 8.00 -25.39 -0.48
CA THR A 69 7.02 -25.79 -1.51
C THR A 69 5.59 -25.90 -1.01
N ASP A 70 5.39 -26.08 0.29
CA ASP A 70 4.07 -26.30 0.92
C ASP A 70 3.53 -25.04 1.61
N ARG A 71 4.25 -23.92 1.53
CA ARG A 71 3.85 -22.64 2.12
C ARG A 71 3.37 -21.66 1.06
N HIS A 72 2.37 -20.87 1.45
CA HIS A 72 1.86 -19.82 0.58
C HIS A 72 2.94 -18.78 0.30
N GLY A 73 3.17 -18.49 -0.99
CA GLY A 73 3.80 -17.24 -1.40
C GLY A 73 2.78 -16.09 -1.38
N ILE A 74 3.28 -14.90 -1.61
CA ILE A 74 2.46 -13.69 -1.77
C ILE A 74 2.82 -12.98 -3.07
N ARG A 75 1.86 -12.23 -3.59
CA ARG A 75 2.06 -11.27 -4.67
C ARG A 75 1.60 -9.92 -4.17
N LEU A 76 2.54 -9.00 -4.11
CA LEU A 76 2.33 -7.61 -3.67
C LEU A 76 1.91 -6.78 -4.87
N ASP A 77 0.87 -5.95 -4.71
CA ASP A 77 0.36 -5.14 -5.83
C ASP A 77 1.33 -4.03 -6.21
N ALA A 78 1.84 -3.27 -5.25
CA ALA A 78 2.89 -2.28 -5.48
C ALA A 78 3.94 -2.34 -4.36
N TYR A 79 5.04 -3.02 -4.62
CA TYR A 79 6.21 -3.03 -3.74
C TYR A 79 7.13 -1.86 -4.08
N ILE A 80 7.44 -1.03 -3.10
CA ILE A 80 8.16 0.23 -3.29
C ILE A 80 9.34 0.28 -2.33
N GLU A 81 10.52 0.57 -2.86
CA GLU A 81 11.75 0.85 -2.12
C GLU A 81 12.00 2.38 -2.19
N GLU A 82 11.97 3.07 -1.05
CA GLU A 82 12.35 4.48 -0.96
C GLU A 82 13.78 4.60 -0.46
N GLU A 83 14.64 5.23 -1.25
CA GLU A 83 16.02 5.56 -0.84
C GLU A 83 15.96 6.75 0.14
N ARG A 84 16.32 6.52 1.42
CA ARG A 84 16.53 7.61 2.37
C ARG A 84 17.94 8.14 2.22
N LEU A 85 18.07 9.45 2.05
CA LEU A 85 19.35 10.13 2.25
C LEU A 85 19.54 10.27 3.76
N ALA A 86 20.65 9.76 4.28
CA ALA A 86 21.02 10.03 5.67
C ALA A 86 21.14 11.56 5.87
N ASP A 87 20.45 12.10 6.88
CA ASP A 87 20.53 13.50 7.20
C ASP A 87 21.97 13.88 7.58
N GLY A 88 22.72 14.49 6.65
CA GLY A 88 23.95 15.24 6.92
C GLY A 88 25.27 14.47 6.88
N GLU A 89 25.33 13.23 6.37
CA GLU A 89 26.59 12.50 6.21
C GLU A 89 26.97 12.27 4.75
N GLU A 90 28.28 12.36 4.49
CA GLU A 90 28.89 12.23 3.17
C GLU A 90 28.63 10.85 2.52
N LEU A 91 28.67 10.82 1.24
CA LEU A 91 28.45 9.79 0.20
C LEU A 91 28.86 8.31 0.47
N GLU A 92 29.27 7.92 1.67
CA GLU A 92 29.64 6.55 2.03
C GLU A 92 28.72 5.85 3.06
N ALA A 93 27.66 6.53 3.54
CA ALA A 93 26.67 5.87 4.40
C ALA A 93 25.81 4.92 3.57
N GLU A 94 25.69 3.68 4.02
CA GLU A 94 24.74 2.72 3.44
C GLU A 94 23.34 3.35 3.46
N VAL A 95 22.74 3.51 2.27
CA VAL A 95 21.42 4.10 2.10
C VAL A 95 20.41 3.23 2.83
N GLU A 96 19.86 3.71 3.94
CA GLU A 96 18.71 3.06 4.57
C GLU A 96 17.51 3.23 3.65
N SER A 97 16.85 2.13 3.31
CA SER A 97 15.65 2.15 2.50
C SER A 97 14.43 1.81 3.35
N ASP A 98 13.34 2.55 3.17
CA ASP A 98 12.03 2.13 3.66
C ASP A 98 11.32 1.31 2.59
N ILE A 99 10.60 0.30 3.03
CA ILE A 99 9.81 -0.57 2.16
C ILE A 99 8.32 -0.29 2.36
N TYR A 100 7.64 -0.08 1.25
CA TYR A 100 6.18 0.07 1.24
C TYR A 100 5.55 -0.99 0.35
N ASP A 101 4.37 -1.42 0.76
CA ASP A 101 3.47 -2.24 -0.03
C ASP A 101 2.10 -1.59 -0.06
N ILE A 102 1.59 -1.25 -1.26
CA ILE A 102 0.27 -0.63 -1.42
C ILE A 102 -0.68 -1.64 -2.07
N GLU A 103 -1.74 -1.97 -1.34
CA GLU A 103 -2.71 -3.02 -1.66
C GLU A 103 -4.14 -2.45 -1.76
N PRO A 104 -4.64 -2.04 -2.93
CA PRO A 104 -6.08 -1.79 -3.10
C PRO A 104 -6.85 -3.11 -3.01
N ASN A 105 -7.86 -3.19 -2.15
CA ASN A 105 -8.62 -4.41 -1.96
C ASN A 105 -10.12 -4.17 -1.87
N LYS A 106 -10.85 -4.48 -2.95
CA LYS A 106 -12.32 -4.39 -3.02
C LYS A 106 -13.04 -5.59 -2.39
N VAL A 107 -12.33 -6.70 -2.16
CA VAL A 107 -12.93 -7.92 -1.64
C VAL A 107 -13.06 -7.82 -0.13
N TYR A 108 -14.31 -7.83 0.36
CA TYR A 108 -14.56 -7.82 1.79
C TYR A 108 -14.03 -9.07 2.48
N GLU A 109 -13.18 -8.89 3.47
CA GLU A 109 -12.60 -9.94 4.28
C GLU A 109 -13.20 -9.92 5.68
N LYS A 110 -13.98 -10.96 6.01
CA LYS A 110 -14.68 -11.04 7.29
C LYS A 110 -13.73 -11.28 8.48
N GLY A 111 -13.92 -10.52 9.54
CA GLY A 111 -13.32 -10.77 10.85
C GLY A 111 -11.80 -10.58 10.87
N LYS A 112 -11.07 -11.64 11.23
CA LYS A 112 -9.62 -11.60 11.46
C LYS A 112 -8.77 -11.92 10.23
N ILE A 113 -9.37 -12.10 9.06
CA ILE A 113 -8.64 -12.53 7.84
C ILE A 113 -7.65 -11.45 7.42
N LEU A 114 -8.12 -10.23 7.18
CA LEU A 114 -7.29 -9.11 6.73
C LEU A 114 -6.10 -8.81 7.68
N PRO A 115 -6.27 -8.64 9.01
CA PRO A 115 -5.14 -8.42 9.91
C PRO A 115 -4.12 -9.57 9.91
N ARG A 116 -4.58 -10.82 9.78
CA ARG A 116 -3.69 -11.99 9.75
C ARG A 116 -2.94 -12.09 8.43
N ARG A 117 -3.59 -11.76 7.31
CA ARG A 117 -2.97 -11.67 5.99
C ARG A 117 -1.84 -10.63 5.99
N MET A 118 -2.10 -9.44 6.49
CA MET A 118 -1.08 -8.38 6.58
C MET A 118 0.09 -8.76 7.49
N ARG A 119 -0.17 -9.49 8.58
CA ARG A 119 0.90 -10.05 9.41
C ARG A 119 1.74 -11.07 8.65
N TYR A 120 1.12 -11.92 7.85
CA TYR A 120 1.80 -12.93 7.05
C TYR A 120 2.64 -12.28 5.94
N TYR A 121 2.10 -11.28 5.26
CA TYR A 121 2.81 -10.49 4.24
C TYR A 121 4.06 -9.87 4.83
N HIS A 122 3.92 -9.20 5.95
CA HIS A 122 5.05 -8.58 6.66
C HIS A 122 6.17 -9.59 6.96
N GLY A 123 5.83 -10.74 7.55
CA GLY A 123 6.84 -11.76 7.86
C GLY A 123 7.54 -12.32 6.62
N LEU A 124 6.85 -12.45 5.47
CA LEU A 124 7.48 -12.88 4.23
C LEU A 124 8.37 -11.79 3.62
N ILE A 125 7.99 -10.53 3.72
CA ILE A 125 8.82 -9.40 3.29
C ILE A 125 10.12 -9.41 4.10
N ASP A 126 10.06 -9.44 5.43
CA ASP A 126 11.22 -9.45 6.32
C ASP A 126 12.18 -10.59 6.01
N THR A 127 11.67 -11.80 5.75
CA THR A 127 12.53 -12.95 5.41
C THR A 127 13.31 -12.77 4.10
N LYS A 128 12.95 -11.80 3.26
CA LYS A 128 13.65 -11.49 2.01
C LYS A 128 14.61 -10.32 2.13
N LEU A 129 14.39 -9.47 3.14
CA LEU A 129 15.19 -8.26 3.32
C LEU A 129 16.48 -8.52 4.11
N LEU A 130 16.46 -9.44 5.07
CA LEU A 130 17.60 -9.72 5.92
C LEU A 130 18.40 -10.90 5.41
N ALA A 131 19.59 -10.65 4.87
CA ALA A 131 20.51 -11.70 4.45
C ALA A 131 21.14 -12.40 5.66
N ALA A 132 21.53 -13.67 5.49
CA ALA A 132 22.22 -14.42 6.53
C ALA A 132 23.52 -13.74 6.95
N GLY A 133 23.70 -13.54 8.27
CA GLY A 133 24.88 -12.87 8.83
C GLY A 133 24.75 -11.35 8.92
N THR A 134 23.67 -10.76 8.41
CA THR A 134 23.38 -9.33 8.58
C THR A 134 22.82 -9.07 9.98
N ARG A 135 23.15 -7.91 10.56
CA ARG A 135 22.64 -7.50 11.86
C ARG A 135 21.16 -7.10 11.74
N TYR A 136 20.39 -7.33 12.81
CA TYR A 136 18.95 -7.01 12.83
C TYR A 136 18.65 -5.50 12.78
N ASP A 137 19.57 -4.66 13.22
CA ASP A 137 19.44 -3.20 13.14
C ASP A 137 19.57 -2.63 11.71
N ARG A 138 19.89 -3.51 10.75
CA ARG A 138 19.89 -3.20 9.30
C ARG A 138 18.60 -3.63 8.59
N LEU A 139 17.61 -4.15 9.33
CA LEU A 139 16.31 -4.47 8.76
C LEU A 139 15.56 -3.16 8.47
N PRO A 140 15.18 -2.92 7.20
CA PRO A 140 14.46 -1.69 6.85
C PRO A 140 13.07 -1.63 7.48
N ASN A 141 12.54 -0.42 7.64
CA ASN A 141 11.14 -0.26 8.02
C ASN A 141 10.23 -0.82 6.92
N VAL A 142 9.15 -1.47 7.32
CA VAL A 142 8.15 -2.02 6.40
C VAL A 142 6.77 -1.46 6.73
N VAL A 143 6.18 -0.76 5.77
CA VAL A 143 4.85 -0.17 5.89
C VAL A 143 3.90 -0.81 4.87
N ILE A 144 2.90 -1.55 5.33
CA ILE A 144 1.85 -2.09 4.46
C ILE A 144 0.64 -1.16 4.49
N ILE A 145 0.23 -0.68 3.33
CA ILE A 145 -0.88 0.25 3.13
C ILE A 145 -1.99 -0.48 2.38
N VAL A 146 -3.15 -0.61 3.01
CA VAL A 146 -4.32 -1.28 2.41
C VAL A 146 -5.41 -0.27 2.18
N ILE A 147 -5.91 -0.17 0.94
CA ILE A 147 -6.93 0.80 0.54
C ILE A 147 -8.25 0.06 0.27
N LEU A 148 -9.30 0.42 0.99
CA LEU A 148 -10.53 -0.37 1.12
C LEU A 148 -11.78 0.49 0.84
N PRO A 149 -12.75 0.01 0.06
CA PRO A 149 -14.08 0.63 -0.07
C PRO A 149 -15.04 0.24 1.06
N TYR A 150 -14.57 -0.44 2.10
CA TYR A 150 -15.34 -0.88 3.25
C TYR A 150 -14.56 -0.66 4.55
N ASP A 151 -15.28 -0.49 5.66
CA ASP A 151 -14.68 -0.31 6.99
C ASP A 151 -14.16 -1.64 7.55
N PRO A 152 -12.85 -1.81 7.73
CA PRO A 152 -12.28 -3.06 8.22
C PRO A 152 -12.50 -3.29 9.73
N PHE A 153 -12.78 -2.23 10.50
CA PHE A 153 -12.82 -2.29 11.97
C PHE A 153 -14.12 -1.73 12.59
N GLY A 154 -15.06 -1.23 11.78
CA GLY A 154 -16.38 -0.81 12.24
C GLY A 154 -16.40 0.52 13.01
N GLN A 155 -15.41 1.40 12.87
CA GLN A 155 -15.34 2.70 13.52
C GLN A 155 -15.49 3.88 12.55
N ASN A 156 -15.79 3.58 11.29
CA ASN A 156 -16.01 4.54 10.22
C ASN A 156 -14.88 5.57 10.00
N ARG A 157 -13.65 5.24 10.43
CA ARG A 157 -12.50 6.15 10.29
C ARG A 157 -11.89 6.04 8.90
N MET A 158 -11.48 7.18 8.34
CA MET A 158 -10.77 7.22 7.05
C MET A 158 -9.41 6.54 7.13
N VAL A 159 -8.74 6.61 8.29
CA VAL A 159 -7.40 6.05 8.50
C VAL A 159 -7.35 5.28 9.80
N TYR A 160 -6.77 4.09 9.73
CA TYR A 160 -6.38 3.28 10.88
C TYR A 160 -4.89 2.96 10.76
N THR A 161 -4.08 3.53 11.64
CA THR A 161 -2.66 3.19 11.75
C THR A 161 -2.46 2.20 12.88
N ILE A 162 -1.82 1.08 12.58
CA ILE A 162 -1.55 0.00 13.51
C ILE A 162 -0.05 -0.15 13.67
N GLU A 163 0.41 0.02 14.90
CA GLU A 163 1.79 -0.12 15.35
C GLU A 163 1.85 -0.99 16.59
N ASN A 164 3.00 -1.56 16.87
CA ASN A 164 3.24 -2.28 18.13
C ASN A 164 3.56 -1.28 19.24
N HIS A 165 3.09 -1.57 20.46
CA HIS A 165 3.36 -0.74 21.64
C HIS A 165 3.41 -1.60 22.92
N CYS A 166 4.01 -1.08 23.97
CA CYS A 166 3.96 -1.70 25.30
C CYS A 166 2.54 -1.56 25.86
N VAL A 167 1.93 -2.68 26.25
CA VAL A 167 0.57 -2.70 26.80
C VAL A 167 0.51 -2.07 28.19
N GLU A 168 1.55 -2.25 28.97
CA GLU A 168 1.65 -1.78 30.36
C GLU A 168 1.91 -0.27 30.43
N ASP A 169 2.58 0.30 29.42
CA ASP A 169 2.89 1.72 29.35
C ASP A 169 3.02 2.18 27.88
N ALA A 170 2.03 2.88 27.38
CA ALA A 170 1.99 3.37 26.01
C ALA A 170 3.04 4.46 25.70
N SER A 171 3.73 5.01 26.70
CA SER A 171 4.83 5.96 26.51
C SER A 171 6.17 5.29 26.15
N VAL A 172 6.26 3.97 26.33
CA VAL A 172 7.44 3.20 25.93
C VAL A 172 7.49 3.10 24.41
N CYS A 173 8.52 3.69 23.81
CA CYS A 173 8.79 3.58 22.38
C CYS A 173 9.29 2.16 22.07
N TYR A 174 8.56 1.44 21.24
CA TYR A 174 8.93 0.08 20.80
C TYR A 174 9.39 0.06 19.34
N ASP A 175 9.66 1.09 18.73
CA ASP A 175 10.03 1.33 17.34
C ASP A 175 10.73 0.13 16.65
N ASP A 176 9.90 -0.82 16.16
CA ASP A 176 10.36 -2.01 15.45
C ASP A 176 10.32 -1.83 13.91
N GLY A 177 10.03 -0.64 13.44
CA GLY A 177 9.91 -0.32 12.02
C GLY A 177 8.68 -0.90 11.32
N VAL A 178 7.74 -1.53 12.07
CA VAL A 178 6.55 -2.19 11.51
C VAL A 178 5.34 -1.27 11.58
N LYS A 179 4.72 -0.99 10.43
CA LYS A 179 3.49 -0.20 10.37
C LYS A 179 2.48 -0.79 9.39
N LYS A 180 1.20 -0.75 9.75
CA LYS A 180 0.10 -1.08 8.84
C LYS A 180 -0.88 0.06 8.82
N ILE A 181 -1.19 0.56 7.62
CA ILE A 181 -2.13 1.66 7.42
C ILE A 181 -3.32 1.13 6.62
N PHE A 182 -4.51 1.22 7.20
CA PHE A 182 -5.75 0.88 6.50
C PHE A 182 -6.48 2.17 6.19
N LEU A 183 -6.76 2.38 4.91
CA LEU A 183 -7.46 3.54 4.40
C LEU A 183 -8.86 3.12 3.97
N TYR A 184 -9.87 3.72 4.57
CA TYR A 184 -11.27 3.49 4.20
C TYR A 184 -11.77 4.68 3.37
N THR A 185 -11.97 4.46 2.07
CA THR A 185 -12.29 5.52 1.10
C THR A 185 -13.63 6.22 1.36
N LYS A 186 -14.57 5.54 2.04
CA LYS A 186 -15.91 6.06 2.40
C LYS A 186 -16.02 6.44 3.89
N GLY A 187 -14.91 6.43 4.63
CA GLY A 187 -14.89 6.82 6.02
C GLY A 187 -15.29 8.29 6.20
N THR A 188 -15.90 8.61 7.34
CA THR A 188 -16.29 9.99 7.68
C THR A 188 -15.67 10.47 8.98
N GLU A 189 -15.07 9.56 9.75
CA GLU A 189 -14.47 9.85 11.03
C GLU A 189 -12.96 10.11 10.91
N GLY A 190 -12.46 10.98 11.77
CA GLY A 190 -11.07 11.45 11.75
C GLY A 190 -10.90 12.66 10.84
N ASN A 191 -9.68 13.21 10.87
CA ASN A 191 -9.31 14.35 10.01
C ASN A 191 -7.85 14.13 9.52
N PRO A 192 -7.63 13.28 8.52
CA PRO A 192 -6.28 12.94 8.04
C PRO A 192 -5.63 14.05 7.18
N GLY A 193 -6.22 15.23 7.13
CA GLY A 193 -5.83 16.29 6.21
C GLY A 193 -6.60 16.23 4.89
N ARG A 194 -6.77 17.43 4.27
CA ARG A 194 -7.61 17.58 3.07
C ARG A 194 -7.06 16.81 1.87
N GLU A 195 -5.74 16.84 1.68
CA GLU A 195 -5.11 16.17 0.53
C GLU A 195 -5.39 14.67 0.52
N LEU A 196 -5.32 14.00 1.69
CA LEU A 196 -5.65 12.59 1.78
C LEU A 196 -7.15 12.32 1.62
N GLN A 197 -8.03 13.17 2.17
CA GLN A 197 -9.47 13.05 1.97
C GLN A 197 -9.83 13.14 0.48
N ASP A 198 -9.28 14.13 -0.23
CA ASP A 198 -9.49 14.33 -1.65
C ASP A 198 -8.95 13.14 -2.46
N MET A 199 -7.77 12.61 -2.12
CA MET A 199 -7.19 11.43 -2.76
C MET A 199 -8.06 10.19 -2.56
N LEU A 200 -8.54 9.93 -1.36
CA LEU A 200 -9.43 8.78 -1.08
C LEU A 200 -10.73 8.87 -1.88
N LYS A 201 -11.29 10.08 -1.98
CA LYS A 201 -12.47 10.32 -2.81
C LYS A 201 -12.19 10.08 -4.29
N TYR A 202 -11.06 10.56 -4.79
CA TYR A 202 -10.64 10.35 -6.17
C TYR A 202 -10.39 8.86 -6.45
N MET A 203 -9.80 8.11 -5.54
CA MET A 203 -9.60 6.65 -5.71
C MET A 203 -10.90 5.88 -5.77
N GLU A 204 -11.93 6.30 -5.02
CA GLU A 204 -13.26 5.69 -5.08
C GLU A 204 -13.99 6.04 -6.38
N GLU A 205 -13.82 7.25 -6.87
CA GLU A 205 -14.49 7.78 -8.06
C GLU A 205 -13.50 8.64 -8.88
N SER A 206 -12.78 7.95 -9.81
CA SER A 206 -11.67 8.52 -10.59
C SER A 206 -12.17 9.38 -11.77
N THR A 207 -12.99 10.39 -11.47
CA THR A 207 -13.60 11.30 -12.45
C THR A 207 -12.97 12.70 -12.40
N GLU A 208 -13.10 13.47 -13.49
CA GLU A 208 -12.61 14.86 -13.58
C GLU A 208 -13.20 15.76 -12.48
N GLU A 209 -14.45 15.51 -12.05
CA GLU A 209 -15.10 16.27 -10.98
C GLU A 209 -14.39 16.16 -9.62
N ASN A 210 -13.63 15.09 -9.40
CA ASN A 210 -12.86 14.84 -8.19
C ASN A 210 -11.39 15.27 -8.28
N VAL A 211 -11.00 15.92 -9.37
CA VAL A 211 -9.66 16.51 -9.53
C VAL A 211 -9.62 17.86 -8.80
N THR A 212 -9.14 17.87 -7.56
CA THR A 212 -9.23 19.02 -6.65
C THR A 212 -7.89 19.72 -6.39
N ASN A 213 -6.77 19.08 -6.76
CA ASN A 213 -5.43 19.60 -6.51
C ASN A 213 -4.42 19.11 -7.58
N PRO A 214 -3.21 19.72 -7.66
CA PRO A 214 -2.22 19.40 -8.70
C PRO A 214 -1.71 17.95 -8.64
N ASP A 215 -1.63 17.33 -7.47
CA ASP A 215 -1.19 15.93 -7.34
C ASP A 215 -2.24 14.98 -7.92
N ILE A 216 -3.52 15.21 -7.62
CA ILE A 216 -4.62 14.44 -8.23
C ILE A 216 -4.73 14.72 -9.73
N GLU A 217 -4.48 15.95 -10.19
CA GLU A 217 -4.45 16.27 -11.61
C GLU A 217 -3.38 15.45 -12.36
N LYS A 218 -2.19 15.29 -11.77
CA LYS A 218 -1.15 14.43 -12.36
C LYS A 218 -1.61 12.97 -12.41
N VAL A 219 -2.15 12.45 -11.31
CA VAL A 219 -2.69 11.08 -11.25
C VAL A 219 -3.79 10.88 -12.31
N HIS A 220 -4.68 11.87 -12.47
CA HIS A 220 -5.76 11.80 -13.45
C HIS A 220 -5.25 11.73 -14.90
N ARG A 221 -4.17 12.43 -15.22
CA ARG A 221 -3.54 12.34 -16.57
C ARG A 221 -2.98 10.96 -16.88
N PHE A 222 -2.53 10.22 -15.86
CA PHE A 222 -2.06 8.85 -16.04
C PHE A 222 -3.21 7.85 -16.21
N VAL A 223 -4.42 8.18 -15.73
CA VAL A 223 -5.63 7.34 -15.87
C VAL A 223 -6.24 7.45 -17.27
N GLN A 224 -6.03 8.56 -17.99
CA GLN A 224 -6.56 8.80 -19.34
C GLN A 224 -5.70 8.18 -20.44
#